data_af9b61d81b5247b4833fa5749c8eabb3
#
_entry.id   af9b61d81b5247b4833fa5749c8eabb3
#
_cell.length_a   1.000
_cell.length_b   1.000
_cell.length_c   1.000
_cell.angle_alpha   90.00
_cell.angle_beta   90.00
_cell.angle_gamma   90.00
#
_symmetry.space_group_name_H-M   'P 1'
#
loop_
_entity.id
_entity.type
_entity.pdbx_description
1 polymer ?
#
loop_
_entity_poly.entity_id
_entity_poly.type
_entity_poly.pdbx_seq_one_letter_code
_entity_poly.pdbx_strand_id
1 'polypeptide(L)'
;MSEQKEMKNMKNAAEAQTAGQNTTETIVKQTETADAAKQNDAAEQQPDAAAFQVVNEGFSTHEAIEEAKRCLHCKIPQCKKGCPIGNDIPDFVHELSMGNMGAAMSIINAKSNLPAICGRVCPHEKQCQGNCVLGKKGKPVQIGKLEQFIADFDTKMNLSREMLPQKTRGRVAVIGSGPAGLTVAGDLARQGFNVTIFEGQ
;
A
#
# COMPACT_ATOMS: atom_id res chain seq x y z
N MET A 1 8.09 -55.78 1.68
CA MET A 1 6.75 -55.17 1.87
C MET A 1 6.76 -53.63 1.96
N SER A 2 7.92 -52.97 2.21
CA SER A 2 8.01 -51.49 2.31
C SER A 2 8.11 -50.78 0.95
N GLU A 3 8.91 -51.30 0.03
CA GLU A 3 9.17 -50.66 -1.28
C GLU A 3 7.94 -50.59 -2.22
N GLN A 4 7.06 -51.58 -2.15
CA GLN A 4 5.81 -51.54 -2.94
C GLN A 4 4.81 -50.51 -2.44
N LYS A 5 4.86 -50.14 -1.16
CA LYS A 5 4.02 -49.11 -0.56
C LYS A 5 4.49 -47.71 -0.94
N GLU A 6 5.80 -47.49 -1.02
CA GLU A 6 6.40 -46.21 -1.45
C GLU A 6 6.17 -45.93 -2.92
N MET A 7 6.33 -46.94 -3.81
CA MET A 7 6.04 -46.76 -5.23
C MET A 7 4.57 -46.45 -5.51
N LYS A 8 3.64 -46.99 -4.71
CA LYS A 8 2.19 -46.70 -4.87
C LYS A 8 1.86 -45.29 -4.41
N ASN A 9 2.50 -44.77 -3.37
CA ASN A 9 2.33 -43.41 -2.91
C ASN A 9 2.91 -42.38 -3.88
N MET A 10 4.04 -42.67 -4.53
CA MET A 10 4.61 -41.79 -5.56
C MET A 10 3.73 -41.71 -6.82
N LYS A 11 3.10 -42.80 -7.26
CA LYS A 11 2.15 -42.78 -8.38
C LYS A 11 0.91 -41.98 -8.07
N ASN A 12 0.32 -42.12 -6.89
CA ASN A 12 -0.86 -41.34 -6.49
C ASN A 12 -0.55 -39.83 -6.35
N ALA A 13 0.67 -39.44 -5.96
CA ALA A 13 1.11 -38.04 -5.91
C ALA A 13 1.29 -37.44 -7.31
N ALA A 14 1.77 -38.21 -8.28
CA ALA A 14 1.93 -37.78 -9.67
C ALA A 14 0.58 -37.60 -10.37
N GLU A 15 -0.39 -38.51 -10.14
CA GLU A 15 -1.76 -38.42 -10.69
C GLU A 15 -2.54 -37.23 -10.11
N ALA A 16 -2.33 -36.89 -8.82
CA ALA A 16 -2.94 -35.71 -8.21
C ALA A 16 -2.38 -34.38 -8.76
N GLN A 17 -1.12 -34.34 -9.17
CA GLN A 17 -0.51 -33.16 -9.78
C GLN A 17 -0.99 -32.92 -11.22
N THR A 18 -1.19 -33.98 -12.02
CA THR A 18 -1.73 -33.88 -13.39
C THR A 18 -3.20 -33.51 -13.41
N ALA A 19 -4.01 -33.96 -12.45
CA ALA A 19 -5.42 -33.57 -12.34
C ALA A 19 -5.60 -32.09 -11.97
N GLY A 20 -4.69 -31.53 -11.15
CA GLY A 20 -4.70 -30.10 -10.76
C GLY A 20 -4.32 -29.16 -11.92
N GLN A 21 -3.44 -29.59 -12.80
CA GLN A 21 -3.03 -28.79 -13.96
C GLN A 21 -4.10 -28.72 -15.06
N ASN A 22 -4.81 -29.82 -15.32
CA ASN A 22 -5.90 -29.82 -16.30
C ASN A 22 -7.12 -28.98 -15.91
N THR A 23 -7.42 -28.87 -14.61
CA THR A 23 -8.52 -28.01 -14.13
C THR A 23 -8.20 -26.52 -14.26
N THR A 24 -6.94 -26.14 -14.07
CA THR A 24 -6.52 -24.72 -14.16
C THR A 24 -6.52 -24.24 -15.62
N GLU A 25 -6.06 -25.06 -16.56
CA GLU A 25 -6.09 -24.73 -18.00
C GLU A 25 -7.52 -24.66 -18.57
N THR A 26 -8.45 -25.48 -18.08
CA THR A 26 -9.85 -25.44 -18.53
C THR A 26 -10.57 -24.18 -18.04
N ILE A 27 -10.28 -23.71 -16.83
CA ILE A 27 -10.87 -22.48 -16.28
C ILE A 27 -10.33 -21.24 -17.01
N VAL A 28 -9.03 -21.19 -17.31
CA VAL A 28 -8.43 -20.07 -18.07
C VAL A 28 -9.01 -19.99 -19.49
N LYS A 29 -9.20 -21.12 -20.18
CA LYS A 29 -9.80 -21.13 -21.53
C LYS A 29 -11.28 -20.73 -21.54
N GLN A 30 -12.03 -21.00 -20.47
CA GLN A 30 -13.44 -20.58 -20.39
C GLN A 30 -13.62 -19.09 -20.11
N THR A 31 -12.67 -18.43 -19.42
CA THR A 31 -12.69 -16.97 -19.23
C THR A 31 -12.28 -16.22 -20.49
N GLU A 32 -11.30 -16.71 -21.26
CA GLU A 32 -10.90 -16.08 -22.53
C GLU A 32 -11.99 -16.11 -23.62
N THR A 33 -12.86 -17.13 -23.65
CA THR A 33 -13.97 -17.20 -24.62
C THR A 33 -15.18 -16.35 -24.21
N ALA A 34 -15.34 -15.98 -22.93
CA ALA A 34 -16.43 -15.10 -22.48
C ALA A 34 -16.12 -13.62 -22.73
N ASP A 35 -14.85 -13.21 -22.70
CA ASP A 35 -14.43 -11.82 -22.95
C ASP A 35 -14.41 -11.48 -24.46
N ALA A 36 -14.26 -12.45 -25.34
CA ALA A 36 -14.27 -12.21 -26.79
C ALA A 36 -15.65 -11.87 -27.39
N ALA A 37 -16.75 -12.07 -26.66
CA ALA A 37 -18.11 -11.85 -27.14
C ALA A 37 -18.74 -10.50 -26.75
N LYS A 38 -18.03 -9.63 -26.07
CA LYS A 38 -18.51 -8.30 -25.60
C LYS A 38 -17.68 -7.11 -26.07
N GLN A 39 -16.92 -7.23 -27.14
CA GLN A 39 -16.37 -6.08 -27.84
C GLN A 39 -17.39 -5.58 -28.86
N ASN A 40 -18.41 -4.87 -28.40
CA ASN A 40 -19.23 -4.00 -29.22
C ASN A 40 -19.16 -2.59 -28.67
N ASP A 41 -18.46 -1.73 -29.42
CA ASP A 41 -18.73 -0.33 -29.70
C ASP A 41 -19.39 0.52 -28.59
N ALA A 42 -18.69 0.76 -27.50
CA ALA A 42 -18.78 2.02 -26.79
C ALA A 42 -17.36 2.62 -26.85
N ALA A 43 -17.17 3.59 -27.73
CA ALA A 43 -16.03 4.49 -27.66
C ALA A 43 -16.13 5.17 -26.27
N GLU A 44 -15.50 4.58 -25.25
CA GLU A 44 -15.26 5.27 -23.98
C GLU A 44 -14.41 6.49 -24.33
N GLN A 45 -15.07 7.64 -24.37
CA GLN A 45 -14.39 8.92 -24.34
C GLN A 45 -13.56 8.92 -23.05
N GLN A 46 -12.27 8.70 -23.17
CA GLN A 46 -11.32 8.94 -22.08
C GLN A 46 -11.56 10.39 -21.65
N PRO A 47 -11.90 10.64 -20.36
CA PRO A 47 -12.03 12.01 -19.90
C PRO A 47 -10.71 12.72 -20.20
N ASP A 48 -10.79 13.87 -20.87
CA ASP A 48 -9.65 14.69 -21.22
C ASP A 48 -8.70 14.80 -20.02
N ALA A 49 -7.48 14.34 -20.19
CA ALA A 49 -6.45 14.43 -19.14
C ALA A 49 -6.21 15.89 -18.70
N ALA A 50 -6.65 16.86 -19.47
CA ALA A 50 -6.67 18.28 -19.14
C ALA A 50 -7.74 18.68 -18.10
N ALA A 51 -8.76 17.84 -17.85
CA ALA A 51 -9.84 18.15 -16.89
C ALA A 51 -9.48 17.81 -15.44
N PHE A 52 -8.45 17.00 -15.21
CA PHE A 52 -7.94 16.69 -13.87
C PHE A 52 -6.82 17.67 -13.49
N GLN A 53 -7.20 18.89 -13.10
CA GLN A 53 -6.26 19.77 -12.41
C GLN A 53 -5.97 19.16 -11.04
N VAL A 54 -4.69 18.86 -10.77
CA VAL A 54 -4.24 18.46 -9.44
C VAL A 54 -4.43 19.64 -8.51
N VAL A 55 -5.53 19.65 -7.77
CA VAL A 55 -5.94 20.75 -6.86
C VAL A 55 -4.99 20.91 -5.68
N ASN A 56 -4.06 19.98 -5.47
CA ASN A 56 -3.13 19.97 -4.37
C ASN A 56 -1.72 19.68 -4.87
N GLU A 57 -1.02 20.73 -5.31
CA GLU A 57 0.40 20.65 -5.56
C GLU A 57 1.11 20.26 -4.25
N GLY A 58 1.87 19.16 -4.31
CA GLY A 58 2.70 18.72 -3.18
C GLY A 58 3.82 19.73 -2.90
N PHE A 59 4.48 19.59 -1.78
CA PHE A 59 5.67 20.36 -1.47
C PHE A 59 6.82 20.06 -2.45
N SER A 60 7.61 21.09 -2.78
CA SER A 60 8.97 20.89 -3.24
C SER A 60 9.84 20.33 -2.12
N THR A 61 11.01 19.78 -2.43
CA THR A 61 11.93 19.23 -1.42
C THR A 61 12.32 20.27 -0.38
N HIS A 62 12.59 21.50 -0.80
CA HIS A 62 12.94 22.59 0.11
C HIS A 62 11.78 22.95 1.05
N GLU A 63 10.58 23.12 0.51
CA GLU A 63 9.39 23.44 1.31
C GLU A 63 9.05 22.34 2.32
N ALA A 64 9.18 21.08 1.91
CA ALA A 64 8.95 19.95 2.80
C ALA A 64 9.92 19.93 3.99
N ILE A 65 11.20 20.17 3.74
CA ILE A 65 12.23 20.24 4.80
C ILE A 65 11.96 21.42 5.74
N GLU A 66 11.68 22.61 5.20
CA GLU A 66 11.38 23.79 6.01
C GLU A 66 10.11 23.63 6.84
N GLU A 67 9.05 23.03 6.26
CA GLU A 67 7.85 22.72 7.02
C GLU A 67 8.11 21.66 8.12
N ALA A 68 8.92 20.65 7.82
CA ALA A 68 9.30 19.61 8.79
C ALA A 68 10.10 20.18 9.97
N LYS A 69 11.00 21.16 9.75
CA LYS A 69 11.77 21.84 10.81
C LYS A 69 10.90 22.59 11.82
N ARG A 70 9.66 22.89 11.49
CA ARG A 70 8.71 23.52 12.43
C ARG A 70 8.24 22.56 13.51
N CYS A 71 8.44 21.26 13.36
CA CYS A 71 8.01 20.25 14.32
C CYS A 71 8.79 20.38 15.63
N LEU A 72 8.07 20.44 16.76
CA LEU A 72 8.66 20.57 18.09
C LEU A 72 9.17 19.25 18.67
N HIS A 73 9.02 18.15 17.98
CA HIS A 73 9.39 16.80 18.43
C HIS A 73 8.92 16.49 19.87
N CYS A 74 7.61 16.65 20.11
CA CYS A 74 7.00 16.62 21.43
C CYS A 74 7.21 15.28 22.15
N LYS A 75 7.58 15.29 23.44
CA LYS A 75 7.67 14.08 24.27
C LYS A 75 6.35 13.28 24.32
N ILE A 76 5.22 13.99 24.34
CA ILE A 76 3.86 13.41 24.33
C ILE A 76 3.17 13.92 23.07
N PRO A 77 3.37 13.32 21.91
CA PRO A 77 2.90 13.83 20.64
C PRO A 77 1.38 13.66 20.51
N GLN A 78 0.65 14.76 20.57
CA GLN A 78 -0.82 14.73 20.38
C GLN A 78 -1.21 14.38 18.94
N CYS A 79 -0.37 14.76 17.96
CA CYS A 79 -0.55 14.36 16.56
C CYS A 79 -0.57 12.84 16.38
N LYS A 80 0.33 12.09 17.04
CA LYS A 80 0.33 10.62 17.04
C LYS A 80 -0.95 10.06 17.65
N LYS A 81 -1.43 10.64 18.76
CA LYS A 81 -2.70 10.24 19.40
C LYS A 81 -3.91 10.53 18.52
N GLY A 82 -3.86 11.58 17.72
CA GLY A 82 -4.91 11.93 16.76
C GLY A 82 -4.88 11.12 15.48
N CYS A 83 -3.84 10.34 15.23
CA CYS A 83 -3.76 9.44 14.08
C CYS A 83 -4.43 8.09 14.41
N PRO A 84 -5.46 7.63 13.64
CA PRO A 84 -6.15 6.38 13.93
C PRO A 84 -5.25 5.14 13.94
N ILE A 85 -4.19 5.12 13.13
CA ILE A 85 -3.21 4.03 13.07
C ILE A 85 -2.01 4.25 14.00
N GLY A 86 -1.95 5.39 14.72
CA GLY A 86 -0.87 5.71 15.64
C GLY A 86 0.49 5.86 14.97
N ASN A 87 0.54 6.44 13.76
CA ASN A 87 1.78 6.65 13.02
C ASN A 87 2.79 7.47 13.83
N ASP A 88 4.07 7.14 13.73
CA ASP A 88 5.16 7.77 14.49
C ASP A 88 5.55 9.12 13.85
N ILE A 89 4.58 10.07 13.89
CA ILE A 89 4.65 11.35 13.18
C ILE A 89 5.87 12.20 13.57
N PRO A 90 6.21 12.41 14.85
CA PRO A 90 7.39 13.20 15.19
C PRO A 90 8.67 12.62 14.61
N ASP A 91 8.77 11.30 14.55
CA ASP A 91 9.99 10.61 14.15
C ASP A 91 10.19 10.69 12.63
N PHE A 92 9.14 10.43 11.82
CA PHE A 92 9.29 10.59 10.38
C PHE A 92 9.46 12.06 9.95
N VAL A 93 8.81 13.01 10.65
CA VAL A 93 9.01 14.45 10.39
C VAL A 93 10.43 14.88 10.76
N HIS A 94 11.00 14.32 11.82
CA HIS A 94 12.39 14.59 12.20
C HIS A 94 13.36 14.11 11.12
N GLU A 95 13.24 12.86 10.67
CA GLU A 95 14.07 12.31 9.60
C GLU A 95 13.96 13.13 8.30
N LEU A 96 12.74 13.56 7.95
CA LEU A 96 12.52 14.44 6.82
C LEU A 96 13.24 15.79 7.00
N SER A 97 13.21 16.38 8.21
CA SER A 97 13.89 17.65 8.51
C SER A 97 15.41 17.58 8.34
N MET A 98 15.97 16.38 8.51
CA MET A 98 17.39 16.07 8.30
C MET A 98 17.70 15.67 6.83
N GLY A 99 16.69 15.56 5.97
CA GLY A 99 16.82 15.13 4.57
C GLY A 99 16.87 13.60 4.39
N ASN A 100 16.61 12.81 5.43
CA ASN A 100 16.66 11.36 5.41
C ASN A 100 15.33 10.75 4.90
N MET A 101 15.03 10.91 3.61
CA MET A 101 13.77 10.48 3.00
C MET A 101 13.48 8.99 3.18
N GLY A 102 14.50 8.14 3.01
CA GLY A 102 14.35 6.68 3.15
C GLY A 102 14.04 6.25 4.59
N ALA A 103 14.67 6.88 5.60
CA ALA A 103 14.37 6.63 7.00
C ALA A 103 12.96 7.11 7.36
N ALA A 104 12.56 8.30 6.90
CA ALA A 104 11.20 8.81 7.07
C ALA A 104 10.15 7.86 6.50
N MET A 105 10.37 7.35 5.28
CA MET A 105 9.47 6.39 4.64
C MET A 105 9.40 5.05 5.40
N SER A 106 10.53 4.55 5.88
CA SER A 106 10.58 3.32 6.68
C SER A 106 9.74 3.42 7.96
N ILE A 107 9.78 4.58 8.63
CA ILE A 107 8.98 4.84 9.84
C ILE A 107 7.48 4.85 9.48
N ILE A 108 7.10 5.49 8.39
CA ILE A 108 5.70 5.50 7.92
C ILE A 108 5.23 4.08 7.58
N ASN A 109 6.02 3.33 6.82
CA ASN A 109 5.69 1.97 6.38
C ASN A 109 5.54 0.96 7.53
N ALA A 110 6.13 1.23 8.69
CA ALA A 110 5.93 0.40 9.88
C ALA A 110 4.47 0.39 10.38
N LYS A 111 3.66 1.38 10.00
CA LYS A 111 2.27 1.56 10.44
C LYS A 111 1.27 1.72 9.30
N SER A 112 1.69 2.17 8.13
CA SER A 112 0.82 2.47 7.00
C SER A 112 1.28 1.74 5.74
N ASN A 113 0.35 1.01 5.10
CA ASN A 113 0.58 0.41 3.78
C ASN A 113 0.22 1.35 2.63
N LEU A 114 -0.46 2.46 2.92
CA LEU A 114 -1.03 3.36 1.90
C LEU A 114 -0.67 4.83 2.18
N PRO A 115 0.60 5.18 2.42
CA PRO A 115 0.97 6.55 2.81
C PRO A 115 0.62 7.60 1.75
N ALA A 116 0.77 7.27 0.46
CA ALA A 116 0.40 8.17 -0.62
C ALA A 116 -1.10 8.50 -0.63
N ILE A 117 -1.95 7.55 -0.23
CA ILE A 117 -3.39 7.74 -0.10
C ILE A 117 -3.71 8.51 1.17
N CYS A 118 -3.12 8.10 2.31
CA CYS A 118 -3.31 8.78 3.59
C CYS A 118 -2.96 10.26 3.52
N GLY A 119 -1.83 10.61 2.90
CA GLY A 119 -1.39 11.99 2.70
C GLY A 119 -2.37 12.86 1.90
N ARG A 120 -3.27 12.24 1.12
CA ARG A 120 -4.23 12.94 0.24
C ARG A 120 -5.66 12.97 0.77
N VAL A 121 -6.14 11.87 1.39
CA VAL A 121 -7.57 11.69 1.67
C VAL A 121 -7.94 11.67 3.15
N CYS A 122 -6.98 11.53 4.07
CA CYS A 122 -7.26 11.64 5.49
C CYS A 122 -7.75 13.04 5.84
N PRO A 123 -8.77 13.18 6.72
CA PRO A 123 -9.20 14.47 7.26
C PRO A 123 -8.20 14.98 8.32
N HIS A 124 -6.98 15.36 7.88
CA HIS A 124 -5.83 15.70 8.74
C HIS A 124 -6.18 16.78 9.78
N GLU A 125 -7.04 17.75 9.41
CA GLU A 125 -7.50 18.84 10.28
C GLU A 125 -8.36 18.35 11.46
N LYS A 126 -8.93 17.14 11.36
CA LYS A 126 -9.69 16.48 12.44
C LYS A 126 -8.89 15.39 13.15
N GLN A 127 -7.77 14.99 12.58
CA GLN A 127 -6.92 13.91 13.06
C GLN A 127 -5.55 14.43 13.52
N CYS A 128 -4.46 13.96 12.89
CA CYS A 128 -3.09 14.25 13.29
C CYS A 128 -2.78 15.76 13.32
N GLN A 129 -3.08 16.46 12.25
CA GLN A 129 -2.77 17.88 12.09
C GLN A 129 -3.60 18.75 13.04
N GLY A 130 -4.90 18.44 13.20
CA GLY A 130 -5.78 19.13 14.17
C GLY A 130 -5.34 18.96 15.62
N ASN A 131 -4.59 17.91 15.93
CA ASN A 131 -4.03 17.68 17.26
C ASN A 131 -2.59 18.20 17.42
N CYS A 132 -2.02 18.86 16.41
CA CYS A 132 -0.71 19.47 16.51
C CYS A 132 -0.71 20.63 17.52
N VAL A 133 0.21 20.62 18.47
CA VAL A 133 0.29 21.66 19.52
C VAL A 133 0.54 23.06 18.98
N LEU A 134 1.21 23.19 17.84
CA LEU A 134 1.43 24.45 17.15
C LEU A 134 0.10 25.08 16.68
N GLY A 135 -0.89 24.25 16.35
CA GLY A 135 -2.21 24.71 15.95
C GLY A 135 -2.97 25.48 17.01
N LYS A 136 -2.59 25.35 18.30
CA LYS A 136 -3.20 26.11 19.39
C LYS A 136 -2.83 27.60 19.39
N LYS A 137 -1.70 27.98 18.80
CA LYS A 137 -1.16 29.34 18.78
C LYS A 137 -0.88 29.87 17.38
N GLY A 138 -1.13 29.09 16.37
CA GLY A 138 -0.83 29.45 14.98
C GLY A 138 -1.19 28.35 14.00
N LYS A 139 -0.38 28.17 12.96
CA LYS A 139 -0.59 27.13 11.95
C LYS A 139 0.04 25.79 12.40
N PRO A 140 -0.72 24.68 12.44
CA PRO A 140 -0.17 23.36 12.70
C PRO A 140 0.86 22.97 11.62
N VAL A 141 1.71 22.00 11.90
CA VAL A 141 2.55 21.36 10.88
C VAL A 141 1.64 20.65 9.87
N GLN A 142 1.89 20.83 8.60
CA GLN A 142 1.09 20.24 7.50
C GLN A 142 1.44 18.76 7.29
N ILE A 143 1.14 17.95 8.30
CA ILE A 143 1.54 16.53 8.41
C ILE A 143 1.12 15.74 7.17
N GLY A 144 -0.12 15.92 6.70
CA GLY A 144 -0.61 15.22 5.52
C GLY A 144 0.19 15.52 4.25
N LYS A 145 0.56 16.79 4.03
CA LYS A 145 1.40 17.18 2.89
C LYS A 145 2.84 16.64 3.01
N LEU A 146 3.37 16.54 4.23
CA LEU A 146 4.68 15.92 4.45
C LEU A 146 4.65 14.42 4.18
N GLU A 147 3.61 13.71 4.64
CA GLU A 147 3.39 12.29 4.36
C GLU A 147 3.23 12.04 2.85
N GLN A 148 2.43 12.86 2.17
CA GLN A 148 2.28 12.84 0.71
C GLN A 148 3.62 13.01 0.00
N PHE A 149 4.39 14.04 0.38
CA PHE A 149 5.69 14.34 -0.21
C PHE A 149 6.66 13.16 -0.09
N ILE A 150 6.78 12.58 1.12
CA ILE A 150 7.67 11.44 1.37
C ILE A 150 7.26 10.24 0.50
N ALA A 151 5.96 9.93 0.43
CA ALA A 151 5.46 8.81 -0.35
C ALA A 151 5.67 9.00 -1.87
N ASP A 152 5.42 10.20 -2.37
CA ASP A 152 5.64 10.53 -3.79
C ASP A 152 7.12 10.51 -4.15
N PHE A 153 7.98 11.02 -3.26
CA PHE A 153 9.43 10.99 -3.43
C PHE A 153 9.94 9.55 -3.47
N ASP A 154 9.50 8.71 -2.54
CA ASP A 154 9.87 7.29 -2.48
C ASP A 154 9.45 6.55 -3.75
N THR A 155 8.23 6.76 -4.22
CA THR A 155 7.72 6.17 -5.46
C THR A 155 8.54 6.62 -6.67
N LYS A 156 8.84 7.92 -6.76
CA LYS A 156 9.61 8.50 -7.88
C LYS A 156 11.06 8.00 -7.91
N MET A 157 11.69 7.89 -6.75
CA MET A 157 13.09 7.47 -6.62
C MET A 157 13.24 5.95 -6.46
N ASN A 158 12.12 5.22 -6.26
CA ASN A 158 12.07 3.77 -6.06
C ASN A 158 13.01 3.29 -4.93
N LEU A 159 12.98 4.00 -3.79
CA LEU A 159 13.89 3.78 -2.66
C LEU A 159 13.45 2.57 -1.82
N SER A 160 12.15 2.43 -1.56
CA SER A 160 11.59 1.37 -0.73
C SER A 160 11.32 0.11 -1.57
N ARG A 161 12.38 -0.57 -1.99
CA ARG A 161 12.24 -1.94 -2.49
C ARG A 161 12.20 -2.89 -1.31
N GLU A 162 11.02 -3.13 -0.76
CA GLU A 162 10.86 -4.23 0.20
C GLU A 162 11.18 -5.56 -0.49
N MET A 163 12.20 -6.25 -0.01
CA MET A 163 12.42 -7.66 -0.37
C MET A 163 11.35 -8.48 0.34
N LEU A 164 10.29 -8.83 -0.38
CA LEU A 164 9.25 -9.69 0.17
C LEU A 164 9.83 -11.06 0.52
N PRO A 165 9.43 -11.65 1.67
CA PRO A 165 9.87 -12.98 2.04
C PRO A 165 9.36 -14.02 1.04
N GLN A 166 10.00 -15.19 1.01
CA GLN A 166 9.53 -16.31 0.20
C GLN A 166 8.08 -16.66 0.58
N LYS A 167 7.23 -16.90 -0.41
CA LYS A 167 5.81 -17.20 -0.26
C LYS A 167 5.60 -18.66 0.15
N THR A 168 5.86 -18.99 1.42
CA THR A 168 5.84 -20.37 1.95
C THR A 168 4.65 -20.67 2.85
N ARG A 169 3.86 -19.67 3.26
CA ARG A 169 2.80 -19.81 4.27
C ARG A 169 1.41 -20.18 3.74
N GLY A 170 1.30 -20.44 2.45
CA GLY A 170 0.03 -20.80 1.82
C GLY A 170 -0.58 -19.68 0.98
N ARG A 171 -1.82 -19.92 0.49
CA ARG A 171 -2.54 -19.03 -0.44
C ARG A 171 -3.72 -18.38 0.26
N VAL A 172 -3.91 -17.09 0.05
CA VAL A 172 -5.01 -16.30 0.62
C VAL A 172 -5.68 -15.52 -0.51
N ALA A 173 -7.01 -15.56 -0.55
CA ALA A 173 -7.84 -14.73 -1.41
C ALA A 173 -8.34 -13.52 -0.60
N VAL A 174 -8.17 -12.32 -1.14
CA VAL A 174 -8.74 -11.09 -0.60
C VAL A 174 -9.80 -10.61 -1.57
N ILE A 175 -11.02 -10.42 -1.09
CA ILE A 175 -12.15 -9.94 -1.90
C ILE A 175 -12.29 -8.44 -1.67
N GLY A 176 -12.17 -7.68 -2.76
CA GLY A 176 -12.19 -6.21 -2.78
C GLY A 176 -10.80 -5.58 -2.75
N SER A 177 -10.57 -4.61 -3.64
CA SER A 177 -9.33 -3.83 -3.76
C SER A 177 -9.41 -2.45 -3.08
N GLY A 178 -10.38 -2.23 -2.22
CA GLY A 178 -10.48 -1.01 -1.41
C GLY A 178 -9.35 -0.89 -0.37
N PRO A 179 -9.24 0.23 0.36
CA PRO A 179 -8.15 0.46 1.32
C PRO A 179 -7.97 -0.65 2.35
N ALA A 180 -9.05 -1.24 2.85
CA ALA A 180 -9.00 -2.35 3.79
C ALA A 180 -8.41 -3.62 3.14
N GLY A 181 -8.88 -3.98 1.94
CA GLY A 181 -8.39 -5.16 1.20
C GLY A 181 -6.92 -5.01 0.84
N LEU A 182 -6.50 -3.86 0.32
CA LEU A 182 -5.11 -3.58 -0.01
C LEU A 182 -4.19 -3.62 1.23
N THR A 183 -4.64 -3.09 2.38
CA THR A 183 -3.89 -3.13 3.63
C THR A 183 -3.69 -4.57 4.10
N VAL A 184 -4.76 -5.37 4.17
CA VAL A 184 -4.68 -6.78 4.57
C VAL A 184 -3.81 -7.58 3.60
N ALA A 185 -3.96 -7.36 2.30
CA ALA A 185 -3.15 -8.04 1.28
C ALA A 185 -1.66 -7.74 1.43
N GLY A 186 -1.30 -6.47 1.67
CA GLY A 186 0.08 -6.05 1.92
C GLY A 186 0.68 -6.70 3.16
N ASP A 187 -0.06 -6.70 4.28
CA ASP A 187 0.40 -7.30 5.53
C ASP A 187 0.59 -8.81 5.41
N LEU A 188 -0.32 -9.50 4.75
CA LEU A 188 -0.20 -10.94 4.51
C LEU A 188 0.96 -11.27 3.57
N ALA A 189 1.18 -10.45 2.53
CA ALA A 189 2.32 -10.64 1.63
C ALA A 189 3.67 -10.48 2.35
N ARG A 190 3.78 -9.49 3.24
CA ARG A 190 4.97 -9.32 4.11
C ARG A 190 5.17 -10.50 5.06
N GLN A 191 4.12 -11.19 5.44
CA GLN A 191 4.20 -12.40 6.26
C GLN A 191 4.51 -13.67 5.47
N GLY A 192 4.70 -13.58 4.14
CA GLY A 192 5.07 -14.72 3.28
C GLY A 192 3.88 -15.54 2.78
N PHE A 193 2.66 -15.00 2.79
CA PHE A 193 1.52 -15.62 2.11
C PHE A 193 1.51 -15.28 0.61
N ASN A 194 1.00 -16.21 -0.20
CA ASN A 194 0.69 -15.93 -1.59
C ASN A 194 -0.72 -15.35 -1.68
N VAL A 195 -0.81 -14.04 -1.84
CA VAL A 195 -2.07 -13.31 -1.81
C VAL A 195 -2.56 -13.04 -3.22
N THR A 196 -3.84 -13.31 -3.47
CA THR A 196 -4.55 -12.94 -4.69
C THR A 196 -5.71 -12.01 -4.30
N ILE A 197 -5.79 -10.84 -4.95
CA ILE A 197 -6.89 -9.89 -4.76
C ILE A 197 -7.89 -10.07 -5.90
N PHE A 198 -9.18 -10.18 -5.56
CA PHE A 198 -10.29 -10.22 -6.50
C PHE A 198 -11.09 -8.93 -6.38
N GLU A 199 -11.36 -8.29 -7.51
CA GLU A 199 -12.14 -7.07 -7.61
C GLU A 199 -13.23 -7.25 -8.67
N GLY A 200 -14.42 -6.71 -8.42
CA GLY A 200 -15.60 -6.89 -9.25
C GLY A 200 -15.85 -5.75 -10.25
N GLN A 201 -15.01 -4.72 -10.29
CA GLN A 201 -15.14 -3.59 -11.22
C GLN A 201 -14.06 -3.61 -12.28
#